data_23d906bb903330b98ba93330e0cfa9b5
#
_entry.id   23d906bb903330b98ba93330e0cfa9b5
#
_cell.length_a   1.000
_cell.length_b   1.000
_cell.length_c   1.000
_cell.angle_alpha   90.00
_cell.angle_beta   90.00
_cell.angle_gamma   90.00
#
_symmetry.space_group_name_H-M   'P 1'
#
loop_
_entity.id
_entity.type
_entity.pdbx_description
1 polymer ?
#
loop_
_entity_poly.entity_id
_entity_poly.type
_entity_poly.pdbx_seq_one_letter_code
_entity_poly.pdbx_strand_id
1 'polypeptide(L)'
;MGDIFDLLIYEVKATHGFAKAYIDLLEELADEIEIIYLEGNHDFNLAKFFKKVKVFSIKQQPLLCEFQDKTLVKLAHGDIFLKPFLQFCLKSLRNHCLLFFLNFLNIINKEKITQKILKNQNKKQLIRKIPHFSTLIKERLKHYNIGFVIEGHYHQDVFLEYENIKYLNLATFAYKESFFVVKYEPEIRFHKIELKEA
;
A
#
# COMPACT_ATOMS: atom_id res chain seq x y z
N MET A 1 -2.82 3.60 -0.45
CA MET A 1 -1.35 3.36 -0.51
C MET A 1 -1.01 1.88 -0.23
N GLY A 2 -1.83 0.93 -0.70
CA GLY A 2 -1.67 -0.52 -0.49
C GLY A 2 -2.00 -0.99 0.92
N ASP A 3 -2.18 -2.31 1.07
CA ASP A 3 -2.56 -2.97 2.32
C ASP A 3 -3.82 -2.34 2.96
N ILE A 4 -4.81 -1.98 2.12
CA ILE A 4 -6.14 -1.53 2.57
C ILE A 4 -6.90 -2.72 3.17
N PHE A 5 -6.63 -3.92 2.64
CA PHE A 5 -7.20 -5.17 3.11
C PHE A 5 -6.12 -6.04 3.76
N ASP A 6 -6.47 -6.76 4.82
CA ASP A 6 -5.58 -7.73 5.46
C ASP A 6 -5.15 -8.86 4.52
N LEU A 7 -6.01 -9.23 3.58
CA LEU A 7 -5.71 -10.14 2.48
C LEU A 7 -6.76 -10.00 1.38
N LEU A 8 -6.35 -9.51 0.21
CA LEU A 8 -7.19 -9.48 -0.99
C LEU A 8 -6.37 -9.86 -2.22
N ILE A 9 -6.67 -11.00 -2.82
CA ILE A 9 -5.95 -11.56 -3.97
C ILE A 9 -6.97 -12.04 -5.01
N TYR A 10 -6.89 -11.56 -6.24
CA TYR A 10 -7.86 -11.90 -7.28
C TYR A 10 -8.01 -13.41 -7.49
N GLU A 11 -6.92 -14.19 -7.48
CA GLU A 11 -6.94 -15.64 -7.69
C GLU A 11 -7.50 -16.42 -6.50
N VAL A 12 -7.65 -15.80 -5.32
CA VAL A 12 -8.05 -16.48 -4.07
C VAL A 12 -9.47 -16.04 -3.67
N LYS A 13 -10.49 -16.73 -4.19
CA LYS A 13 -11.91 -16.36 -3.98
C LYS A 13 -12.32 -16.22 -2.51
N ALA A 14 -11.72 -16.99 -1.61
CA ALA A 14 -11.97 -16.92 -0.18
C ALA A 14 -11.68 -15.53 0.43
N THR A 15 -10.92 -14.66 -0.26
CA THR A 15 -10.59 -13.31 0.18
C THR A 15 -11.58 -12.24 -0.32
N HIS A 16 -12.51 -12.59 -1.23
CA HIS A 16 -13.33 -11.59 -1.92
C HIS A 16 -14.56 -11.13 -1.13
N GLY A 17 -15.18 -12.01 -0.35
CA GLY A 17 -16.48 -11.76 0.27
C GLY A 17 -16.50 -10.49 1.12
N PHE A 18 -15.52 -10.33 1.99
CA PHE A 18 -15.38 -9.14 2.82
C PHE A 18 -15.09 -7.87 2.01
N ALA A 19 -14.28 -7.98 0.97
CA ALA A 19 -13.80 -6.83 0.21
C ALA A 19 -14.85 -6.26 -0.76
N LYS A 20 -15.89 -7.04 -1.13
CA LYS A 20 -16.83 -6.67 -2.19
C LYS A 20 -17.48 -5.30 -1.97
N ALA A 21 -18.02 -5.04 -0.80
CA ALA A 21 -18.71 -3.77 -0.52
C ALA A 21 -17.76 -2.56 -0.64
N TYR A 22 -16.51 -2.72 -0.25
CA TYR A 22 -15.49 -1.66 -0.37
C TYR A 22 -15.02 -1.47 -1.81
N ILE A 23 -14.94 -2.56 -2.61
CA ILE A 23 -14.63 -2.48 -4.04
C ILE A 23 -15.75 -1.72 -4.75
N ASP A 24 -17.01 -2.08 -4.49
CA ASP A 24 -18.18 -1.44 -5.08
C ASP A 24 -18.21 0.07 -4.71
N LEU A 25 -17.92 0.43 -3.46
CA LEU A 25 -17.83 1.83 -3.02
C LEU A 25 -16.71 2.61 -3.73
N LEU A 26 -15.53 2.01 -3.88
CA LEU A 26 -14.41 2.66 -4.58
C LEU A 26 -14.73 2.87 -6.08
N GLU A 27 -15.44 1.94 -6.72
CA GLU A 27 -15.89 2.08 -8.11
C GLU A 27 -16.96 3.18 -8.26
N GLU A 28 -17.85 3.33 -7.27
CA GLU A 28 -18.86 4.40 -7.22
C GLU A 28 -18.17 5.76 -7.06
N LEU A 29 -17.29 5.90 -6.08
CA LEU A 29 -16.53 7.14 -5.85
C LEU A 29 -15.65 7.52 -7.05
N ALA A 30 -15.19 6.55 -7.82
CA ALA A 30 -14.39 6.79 -9.02
C ALA A 30 -15.19 7.42 -10.18
N ASP A 31 -16.52 7.56 -10.07
CA ASP A 31 -17.34 8.37 -10.99
C ASP A 31 -17.16 9.87 -10.76
N GLU A 32 -16.84 10.26 -9.51
CA GLU A 32 -16.75 11.67 -9.13
C GLU A 32 -15.29 12.16 -9.00
N ILE A 33 -14.39 11.27 -8.57
CA ILE A 33 -12.98 11.60 -8.32
C ILE A 33 -12.02 10.58 -8.92
N GLU A 34 -10.82 11.00 -9.31
CA GLU A 34 -9.79 10.07 -9.72
C GLU A 34 -9.23 9.30 -8.51
N ILE A 35 -9.36 7.97 -8.53
CA ILE A 35 -8.82 7.10 -7.49
C ILE A 35 -7.62 6.33 -8.01
N ILE A 36 -6.49 6.48 -7.34
CA ILE A 36 -5.24 5.75 -7.58
C ILE A 36 -5.02 4.75 -6.45
N TYR A 37 -4.97 3.46 -6.80
CA TYR A 37 -4.71 2.38 -5.87
C TYR A 37 -3.31 1.80 -6.11
N LEU A 38 -2.41 1.93 -5.16
CA LEU A 38 -1.12 1.25 -5.20
C LEU A 38 -1.25 -0.11 -4.50
N GLU A 39 -0.97 -1.19 -5.19
CA GLU A 39 -1.00 -2.53 -4.58
C GLU A 39 0.07 -2.66 -3.48
N GLY A 40 -0.28 -3.35 -2.41
CA GLY A 40 0.61 -3.71 -1.31
C GLY A 40 1.00 -5.17 -1.30
N ASN A 41 1.59 -5.64 -0.22
CA ASN A 41 1.97 -7.06 -0.09
C ASN A 41 0.84 -7.93 0.48
N HIS A 42 -0.24 -7.35 0.97
CA HIS A 42 -1.44 -8.03 1.43
C HIS A 42 -2.59 -8.00 0.41
N ASP A 43 -2.58 -7.00 -0.46
CA ASP A 43 -3.61 -6.77 -1.46
C ASP A 43 -2.96 -6.55 -2.84
N PHE A 44 -3.05 -7.55 -3.71
CA PHE A 44 -2.38 -7.51 -5.01
C PHE A 44 -3.12 -8.31 -6.08
N ASN A 45 -2.72 -8.12 -7.34
CA ASN A 45 -3.42 -8.60 -8.54
C ASN A 45 -4.85 -8.05 -8.62
N LEU A 46 -5.04 -6.80 -8.23
CA LEU A 46 -6.36 -6.19 -8.04
C LEU A 46 -6.98 -5.59 -9.30
N ALA A 47 -6.20 -5.38 -10.35
CA ALA A 47 -6.65 -4.68 -11.56
C ALA A 47 -7.95 -5.25 -12.18
N LYS A 48 -8.24 -6.54 -11.96
CA LYS A 48 -9.46 -7.18 -12.46
C LYS A 48 -10.71 -6.92 -11.61
N PHE A 49 -10.54 -6.40 -10.41
CA PHE A 49 -11.68 -6.00 -9.58
C PHE A 49 -12.24 -4.63 -9.99
N PHE A 50 -11.41 -3.79 -10.58
CA PHE A 50 -11.70 -2.39 -10.83
C PHE A 50 -11.77 -2.07 -12.33
N LYS A 51 -12.73 -1.22 -12.71
CA LYS A 51 -12.90 -0.71 -14.09
C LYS A 51 -12.52 0.77 -14.17
N LYS A 52 -12.76 1.54 -13.11
CA LYS A 52 -12.58 2.99 -13.03
C LYS A 52 -11.41 3.38 -12.15
N VAL A 53 -11.19 2.64 -11.05
CA VAL A 53 -10.04 2.86 -10.17
C VAL A 53 -8.74 2.48 -10.89
N LYS A 54 -7.76 3.38 -10.89
CA LYS A 54 -6.44 3.16 -11.50
C LYS A 54 -5.55 2.36 -10.55
N VAL A 55 -5.37 1.08 -10.83
CA VAL A 55 -4.55 0.17 -10.01
C VAL A 55 -3.12 0.09 -10.52
N PHE A 56 -2.15 0.32 -9.65
CA PHE A 56 -0.72 0.23 -9.93
C PHE A 56 -0.10 -0.92 -9.15
N SER A 57 0.33 -1.95 -9.87
CA SER A 57 1.04 -3.11 -9.31
C SER A 57 2.43 -2.75 -8.78
N ILE A 58 3.05 -3.64 -8.01
CA ILE A 58 4.43 -3.47 -7.54
C ILE A 58 5.45 -3.17 -8.65
N LYS A 59 5.19 -3.67 -9.88
CA LYS A 59 6.09 -3.43 -11.04
C LYS A 59 5.99 -2.02 -11.58
N GLN A 60 4.91 -1.31 -11.31
CA GLN A 60 4.62 0.05 -11.74
C GLN A 60 4.92 1.08 -10.64
N GLN A 61 5.38 0.62 -9.50
CA GLN A 61 5.81 1.48 -8.39
C GLN A 61 7.35 1.66 -8.42
N PRO A 62 7.83 2.83 -8.02
CA PRO A 62 7.09 3.99 -7.52
C PRO A 62 6.33 4.72 -8.64
N LEU A 63 5.11 5.18 -8.38
CA LEU A 63 4.36 6.04 -9.27
C LEU A 63 4.90 7.47 -9.18
N LEU A 64 5.26 8.07 -10.31
CA LEU A 64 5.65 9.46 -10.38
C LEU A 64 4.39 10.34 -10.55
N CYS A 65 4.23 11.30 -9.67
CA CYS A 65 3.19 12.31 -9.72
C CYS A 65 3.80 13.71 -9.72
N GLU A 66 3.08 14.68 -10.24
CA GLU A 66 3.43 16.09 -10.22
C GLU A 66 2.34 16.85 -9.48
N PHE A 67 2.71 17.68 -8.52
CA PHE A 67 1.80 18.60 -7.85
C PHE A 67 1.60 19.87 -8.68
N GLN A 68 0.63 20.72 -8.29
CA GLN A 68 0.30 21.95 -9.03
C GLN A 68 1.45 22.95 -9.12
N ASP A 69 2.36 22.95 -8.14
CA ASP A 69 3.58 23.78 -8.11
C ASP A 69 4.76 23.17 -8.88
N LYS A 70 4.52 22.11 -9.67
CA LYS A 70 5.53 21.35 -10.41
C LYS A 70 6.46 20.52 -9.53
N THR A 71 6.20 20.41 -8.23
CA THR A 71 6.94 19.50 -7.36
C THR A 71 6.67 18.06 -7.77
N LEU A 72 7.73 17.33 -8.09
CA LEU A 72 7.65 15.91 -8.42
C LEU A 72 7.67 15.08 -7.14
N VAL A 73 6.75 14.13 -7.03
CA VAL A 73 6.65 13.20 -5.91
C VAL A 73 6.56 11.76 -6.40
N LYS A 74 7.25 10.85 -5.73
CA LYS A 74 7.10 9.41 -5.94
C LYS A 74 6.26 8.79 -4.85
N LEU A 75 5.20 8.09 -5.27
CA LEU A 75 4.29 7.35 -4.40
C LEU A 75 4.59 5.86 -4.51
N ALA A 76 4.78 5.20 -3.39
CA ALA A 76 4.94 3.76 -3.36
C ALA A 76 4.25 3.15 -2.13
N HIS A 77 3.85 1.87 -2.22
CA HIS A 77 3.42 1.17 -1.01
C HIS A 77 4.55 1.12 0.02
N GLY A 78 5.76 0.77 -0.38
CA GLY A 78 6.95 0.70 0.46
C GLY A 78 7.57 -0.70 0.57
N ASP A 79 7.05 -1.69 -0.16
CA ASP A 79 7.59 -3.05 -0.26
C ASP A 79 8.48 -3.24 -1.51
N ILE A 80 8.94 -2.13 -2.11
CA ILE A 80 9.92 -2.09 -3.18
C ILE A 80 11.33 -1.80 -2.61
N PHE A 81 12.39 -2.06 -3.40
CA PHE A 81 13.80 -1.88 -2.99
C PHE A 81 14.18 -2.63 -1.70
N LEU A 82 13.55 -3.80 -1.50
CA LEU A 82 13.89 -4.71 -0.41
C LEU A 82 15.14 -5.53 -0.76
N LYS A 83 15.66 -6.28 0.22
CA LYS A 83 16.75 -7.23 -0.05
C LYS A 83 16.35 -8.17 -1.19
N PRO A 84 17.29 -8.51 -2.12
CA PRO A 84 16.96 -9.23 -3.37
C PRO A 84 16.15 -10.50 -3.19
N PHE A 85 16.49 -11.31 -2.20
CA PHE A 85 15.77 -12.55 -1.91
C PHE A 85 14.32 -12.31 -1.50
N LEU A 86 14.08 -11.35 -0.59
CA LEU A 86 12.73 -11.03 -0.13
C LEU A 86 11.89 -10.45 -1.29
N GLN A 87 12.51 -9.58 -2.10
CA GLN A 87 11.83 -9.02 -3.26
C GLN A 87 11.49 -10.08 -4.30
N PHE A 88 12.37 -11.05 -4.52
CA PHE A 88 12.10 -12.21 -5.36
C PHE A 88 10.90 -13.02 -4.83
N CYS A 89 10.87 -13.34 -3.54
CA CYS A 89 9.75 -14.05 -2.92
C CYS A 89 8.42 -13.29 -3.09
N LEU A 90 8.39 -11.99 -2.81
CA LEU A 90 7.17 -11.18 -2.97
C LEU A 90 6.69 -11.09 -4.43
N LYS A 91 7.62 -10.98 -5.38
CA LYS A 91 7.28 -11.02 -6.81
C LYS A 91 6.77 -12.38 -7.25
N SER A 92 7.36 -13.46 -6.75
CA SER A 92 6.94 -14.84 -7.05
C SER A 92 5.53 -15.12 -6.53
N LEU A 93 5.19 -14.66 -5.32
CA LEU A 93 3.85 -14.79 -4.75
C LEU A 93 2.76 -14.05 -5.54
N ARG A 94 3.13 -13.09 -6.41
CA ARG A 94 2.19 -12.40 -7.31
C ARG A 94 2.01 -13.10 -8.66
N ASN A 95 2.69 -14.23 -8.88
CA ASN A 95 2.56 -15.01 -10.11
C ASN A 95 1.19 -15.70 -10.17
N HIS A 96 0.41 -15.43 -11.22
CA HIS A 96 -0.93 -15.97 -11.39
C HIS A 96 -0.97 -17.51 -11.37
N CYS A 97 -0.06 -18.19 -12.08
CA CYS A 97 -0.03 -19.66 -12.12
C CYS A 97 0.25 -20.25 -10.73
N LEU A 98 1.20 -19.67 -9.99
CA LEU A 98 1.50 -20.09 -8.63
C LEU A 98 0.29 -19.87 -7.72
N LEU A 99 -0.36 -18.72 -7.81
CA LEU A 99 -1.55 -18.41 -7.01
C LEU A 99 -2.74 -19.31 -7.34
N PHE A 100 -2.98 -19.64 -8.60
CA PHE A 100 -3.98 -20.64 -8.97
C PHE A 100 -3.71 -21.99 -8.33
N PHE A 101 -2.47 -22.45 -8.36
CA PHE A 101 -2.07 -23.70 -7.71
C PHE A 101 -2.25 -23.64 -6.18
N LEU A 102 -1.80 -22.55 -5.55
CA LEU A 102 -1.97 -22.35 -4.10
C LEU A 102 -3.45 -22.25 -3.71
N ASN A 103 -4.27 -21.58 -4.52
CA ASN A 103 -5.71 -21.52 -4.29
C ASN A 103 -6.38 -22.89 -4.43
N PHE A 104 -5.97 -23.70 -5.40
CA PHE A 104 -6.44 -25.09 -5.53
C PHE A 104 -6.14 -25.90 -4.26
N LEU A 105 -4.92 -25.81 -3.74
CA LEU A 105 -4.55 -26.45 -2.46
C LEU A 105 -5.37 -25.90 -1.29
N ASN A 106 -5.66 -24.59 -1.29
CA ASN A 106 -6.48 -23.96 -0.27
C ASN A 106 -7.93 -24.48 -0.28
N ILE A 107 -8.52 -24.64 -1.47
CA ILE A 107 -9.87 -25.21 -1.64
C ILE A 107 -9.93 -26.66 -1.15
N ILE A 108 -8.98 -27.51 -1.53
CA ILE A 108 -8.88 -28.89 -1.03
C ILE A 108 -8.78 -28.91 0.50
N ASN A 109 -8.08 -27.95 1.08
CA ASN A 109 -7.90 -27.82 2.52
C ASN A 109 -9.03 -27.04 3.21
N LYS A 110 -10.19 -26.93 2.55
CA LYS A 110 -11.39 -26.23 3.07
C LYS A 110 -11.07 -24.80 3.55
N GLU A 111 -10.27 -24.08 2.76
CA GLU A 111 -9.85 -22.67 2.99
C GLU A 111 -9.05 -22.43 4.29
N LYS A 112 -8.59 -23.47 4.96
CA LYS A 112 -7.82 -23.36 6.21
C LYS A 112 -6.53 -22.55 6.07
N ILE A 113 -5.92 -22.56 4.86
CA ILE A 113 -4.69 -21.78 4.60
C ILE A 113 -5.02 -20.30 4.69
N THR A 114 -6.04 -19.82 3.96
CA THR A 114 -6.50 -18.43 4.00
C THR A 114 -6.91 -18.02 5.41
N GLN A 115 -7.72 -18.82 6.10
CA GLN A 115 -8.15 -18.56 7.47
C GLN A 115 -6.97 -18.43 8.44
N LYS A 116 -5.95 -19.28 8.30
CA LYS A 116 -4.73 -19.19 9.12
C LYS A 116 -3.94 -17.93 8.85
N ILE A 117 -3.84 -17.49 7.58
CA ILE A 117 -3.17 -16.24 7.22
C ILE A 117 -3.91 -15.05 7.85
N LEU A 118 -5.22 -14.93 7.66
CA LEU A 118 -6.04 -13.86 8.25
C LEU A 118 -5.95 -13.84 9.77
N LYS A 119 -6.06 -14.99 10.43
CA LYS A 119 -5.90 -15.08 11.89
C LYS A 119 -4.52 -14.60 12.38
N ASN A 120 -3.48 -14.83 11.59
CA ASN A 120 -2.13 -14.37 11.92
C ASN A 120 -1.97 -12.86 11.67
N GLN A 121 -2.63 -12.30 10.66
CA GLN A 121 -2.62 -10.85 10.41
C GLN A 121 -3.28 -10.09 11.56
N ASN A 122 -4.44 -10.52 12.04
CA ASN A 122 -5.14 -9.91 13.19
C ASN A 122 -4.31 -9.87 14.48
N LYS A 123 -3.23 -10.66 14.56
CA LYS A 123 -2.31 -10.67 15.72
C LYS A 123 -1.13 -9.72 15.56
N LYS A 124 -0.92 -9.14 14.38
CA LYS A 124 0.22 -8.24 14.14
C LYS A 124 0.03 -6.92 14.88
N GLN A 125 1.12 -6.45 15.47
CA GLN A 125 1.18 -5.11 16.07
C GLN A 125 1.37 -4.07 14.95
N LEU A 126 0.28 -3.43 14.53
CA LEU A 126 0.28 -2.42 13.47
C LEU A 126 1.11 -1.18 13.80
N ILE A 127 1.41 -0.94 15.08
CA ILE A 127 2.12 0.25 15.59
C ILE A 127 3.54 -0.04 16.05
N ARG A 128 4.12 -1.15 15.61
CA ARG A 128 5.49 -1.49 16.00
C ARG A 128 6.46 -0.44 15.48
N LYS A 129 7.09 0.30 16.38
CA LYS A 129 8.21 1.18 16.03
C LYS A 129 9.41 0.36 15.59
N ILE A 130 9.99 0.72 14.46
CA ILE A 130 11.19 0.08 13.91
C ILE A 130 12.40 0.83 14.47
N PRO A 131 13.28 0.17 15.26
CA PRO A 131 14.51 0.79 15.73
C PRO A 131 15.35 1.28 14.55
N HIS A 132 15.95 2.46 14.68
CA HIS A 132 16.81 3.06 13.65
C HIS A 132 16.15 3.16 12.27
N PHE A 133 14.82 3.38 12.22
CA PHE A 133 14.06 3.49 10.98
C PHE A 133 14.64 4.52 10.01
N SER A 134 15.11 5.65 10.55
CA SER A 134 15.76 6.71 9.77
C SER A 134 16.98 6.20 8.98
N THR A 135 17.83 5.40 9.62
CA THR A 135 19.02 4.81 8.96
C THR A 135 18.62 3.80 7.88
N LEU A 136 17.61 2.96 8.17
CA LEU A 136 17.09 1.97 7.21
C LEU A 136 16.54 2.66 5.96
N ILE A 137 15.80 3.76 6.12
CA ILE A 137 15.19 4.47 5.00
C ILE A 137 16.24 5.25 4.19
N LYS A 138 17.23 5.85 4.84
CA LYS A 138 18.31 6.60 4.15
C LYS A 138 18.92 5.80 3.01
N GLU A 139 19.25 4.53 3.24
CA GLU A 139 19.84 3.67 2.22
C GLU A 139 18.86 3.38 1.06
N ARG A 140 17.58 3.25 1.35
CA ARG A 140 16.55 2.98 0.33
C ARG A 140 16.21 4.21 -0.51
N LEU A 141 16.23 5.40 0.08
CA LEU A 141 15.92 6.64 -0.62
C LEU A 141 16.85 6.92 -1.80
N LYS A 142 18.08 6.42 -1.75
CA LYS A 142 19.03 6.51 -2.87
C LYS A 142 18.51 5.93 -4.19
N HIS A 143 17.57 4.98 -4.13
CA HIS A 143 16.97 4.36 -5.31
C HIS A 143 15.83 5.19 -5.93
N TYR A 144 15.33 6.21 -5.23
CA TYR A 144 14.22 7.01 -5.72
C TYR A 144 14.62 8.12 -6.69
N ASN A 145 15.85 8.66 -6.59
CA ASN A 145 16.40 9.72 -7.46
C ASN A 145 15.44 10.92 -7.64
N ILE A 146 14.77 11.35 -6.57
CA ILE A 146 13.79 12.44 -6.60
C ILE A 146 13.68 13.12 -5.23
N GLY A 147 13.28 14.39 -5.22
CA GLY A 147 13.24 15.21 -4.01
C GLY A 147 12.12 14.89 -3.02
N PHE A 148 11.03 14.20 -3.43
CA PHE A 148 9.95 13.87 -2.50
C PHE A 148 9.44 12.45 -2.70
N VAL A 149 9.31 11.70 -1.58
CA VAL A 149 8.84 10.31 -1.56
C VAL A 149 7.78 10.13 -0.47
N ILE A 150 6.68 9.47 -0.80
CA ILE A 150 5.63 9.09 0.15
C ILE A 150 5.44 7.57 0.11
N GLU A 151 5.57 6.92 1.27
CA GLU A 151 5.40 5.47 1.44
C GLU A 151 4.44 5.14 2.59
N GLY A 152 3.74 4.00 2.47
CA GLY A 152 3.04 3.32 3.57
C GLY A 152 3.88 2.24 4.25
N HIS A 153 3.39 1.00 4.27
CA HIS A 153 4.02 -0.28 4.65
C HIS A 153 4.62 -0.36 6.06
N TYR A 154 5.44 0.62 6.44
CA TYR A 154 6.14 0.61 7.73
C TYR A 154 5.35 1.22 8.88
N HIS A 155 4.30 1.99 8.59
CA HIS A 155 3.38 2.60 9.56
C HIS A 155 4.07 3.46 10.64
N GLN A 156 5.18 4.12 10.30
CA GLN A 156 5.97 4.84 11.30
C GLN A 156 5.45 6.23 11.63
N ASP A 157 4.60 6.82 10.76
CA ASP A 157 4.02 8.17 10.94
C ASP A 157 5.12 9.21 11.16
N VAL A 158 6.05 9.31 10.22
CA VAL A 158 7.21 10.19 10.32
C VAL A 158 7.45 10.96 9.03
N PHE A 159 7.87 12.20 9.19
CA PHE A 159 8.45 13.02 8.13
C PHE A 159 9.95 13.14 8.36
N LEU A 160 10.76 12.83 7.35
CA LEU A 160 12.21 12.85 7.41
C LEU A 160 12.77 13.67 6.24
N GLU A 161 13.89 14.32 6.47
CA GLU A 161 14.62 15.04 5.44
C GLU A 161 16.07 14.52 5.39
N TYR A 162 16.51 14.18 4.18
CA TYR A 162 17.87 13.71 3.92
C TYR A 162 18.43 14.43 2.70
N GLU A 163 19.42 15.30 2.94
CA GLU A 163 19.98 16.11 1.85
C GLU A 163 18.87 16.87 1.11
N ASN A 164 18.58 16.48 -0.13
CA ASN A 164 17.54 17.09 -0.97
C ASN A 164 16.28 16.21 -1.08
N ILE A 165 16.13 15.18 -0.24
CA ILE A 165 14.98 14.26 -0.30
C ILE A 165 14.10 14.46 0.92
N LYS A 166 12.84 14.83 0.71
CA LYS A 166 11.77 14.78 1.70
C LYS A 166 11.11 13.42 1.66
N TYR A 167 10.88 12.81 2.82
CA TYR A 167 10.29 11.50 2.94
C TYR A 167 9.16 11.50 3.95
N LEU A 168 7.97 11.06 3.54
CA LEU A 168 6.82 10.87 4.40
C LEU A 168 6.47 9.37 4.48
N ASN A 169 6.51 8.79 5.67
CA ASN A 169 5.96 7.48 5.93
C ASN A 169 4.62 7.60 6.64
N LEU A 170 3.57 7.08 6.00
CA LEU A 170 2.20 7.20 6.47
C LEU A 170 1.95 6.32 7.71
N ALA A 171 1.06 6.78 8.59
CA ALA A 171 0.49 5.95 9.64
C ALA A 171 -0.40 4.85 9.04
N THR A 172 -0.65 3.78 9.80
CA THR A 172 -1.75 2.87 9.49
C THR A 172 -3.09 3.53 9.82
N PHE A 173 -4.00 3.58 8.86
CA PHE A 173 -5.34 4.14 9.05
C PHE A 173 -6.13 3.36 10.11
N ALA A 174 -6.04 2.03 10.10
CA ALA A 174 -6.74 1.15 11.05
C ALA A 174 -6.45 1.42 12.54
N TYR A 175 -5.37 2.16 12.85
CA TYR A 175 -5.01 2.50 14.23
C TYR A 175 -5.07 4.00 14.54
N LYS A 176 -4.60 4.83 13.60
CA LYS A 176 -4.50 6.27 13.79
C LYS A 176 -5.73 7.02 13.29
N GLU A 177 -6.57 6.35 12.47
CA GLU A 177 -7.74 6.96 11.81
C GLU A 177 -7.40 8.32 11.20
N SER A 178 -6.22 8.40 10.59
CA SER A 178 -5.69 9.63 10.03
C SER A 178 -5.27 9.46 8.58
N PHE A 179 -5.43 10.55 7.82
CA PHE A 179 -4.98 10.65 6.44
C PHE A 179 -4.43 12.03 6.15
N PHE A 180 -3.79 12.21 5.01
CA PHE A 180 -3.27 13.49 4.58
C PHE A 180 -4.10 14.08 3.45
N VAL A 181 -4.43 15.35 3.57
CA VAL A 181 -4.94 16.17 2.48
C VAL A 181 -3.80 17.07 2.03
N VAL A 182 -3.48 17.02 0.74
CA VAL A 182 -2.46 17.86 0.12
C VAL A 182 -3.17 19.03 -0.55
N LYS A 183 -2.84 20.25 -0.14
CA LYS A 183 -3.40 21.49 -0.70
C LYS A 183 -2.30 22.40 -1.25
N TYR A 184 -2.66 23.20 -2.21
CA TYR A 184 -1.81 24.28 -2.75
C TYR A 184 -2.27 25.63 -2.20
N GLU A 185 -1.47 26.25 -1.29
CA GLU A 185 -1.82 27.48 -0.54
C GLU A 185 -0.60 28.35 -0.18
N PRO A 186 -0.05 29.17 -1.01
CA PRO A 186 0.43 29.11 -2.39
C PRO A 186 1.57 28.09 -2.59
N GLU A 187 1.93 27.37 -1.56
CA GLU A 187 2.89 26.26 -1.56
C GLU A 187 2.17 24.96 -1.22
N ILE A 188 2.76 23.82 -1.59
CA ILE A 188 2.22 22.51 -1.23
C ILE A 188 2.30 22.32 0.29
N ARG A 189 1.13 22.10 0.91
CA ARG A 189 1.00 21.80 2.34
C ARG A 189 0.31 20.47 2.56
N PHE A 190 0.84 19.72 3.49
CA PHE A 190 0.29 18.43 3.93
C PHE A 190 -0.50 18.64 5.22
N HIS A 191 -1.82 18.56 5.12
CA HIS A 191 -2.70 18.65 6.28
C HIS A 191 -3.03 17.23 6.74
N LYS A 192 -2.55 16.84 7.90
CA LYS A 192 -2.95 15.60 8.55
C LYS A 192 -4.33 15.79 9.16
N ILE A 193 -5.26 14.95 8.75
CA ILE A 193 -6.63 14.92 9.28
C ILE A 193 -6.73 13.68 10.17
N GLU A 194 -7.18 13.85 11.39
CA GLU A 194 -7.49 12.76 12.32
C GLU A 194 -9.01 12.72 12.49
N LEU A 195 -9.60 11.54 12.25
CA LEU A 195 -11.02 11.31 12.52
C LEU A 195 -11.14 11.21 14.04
N LYS A 196 -11.82 12.17 14.66
CA LYS A 196 -12.20 12.07 16.06
C LYS A 196 -13.38 11.11 16.15
N GLU A 197 -13.37 10.21 17.12
CA GLU A 197 -14.58 9.48 17.49
C GLU A 197 -15.72 10.49 17.72
N ALA A 198 -16.82 10.31 16.97
CA ALA A 198 -18.02 11.10 17.11
C ALA A 198 -18.87 10.57 18.27
#